data_5f1d0bccd7efca53389c1041c13e0e84
#
_entry.id   5f1d0bccd7efca53389c1041c13e0e84
#
_cell.length_a   1.000
_cell.length_b   1.000
_cell.length_c   1.000
_cell.angle_alpha   90.00
_cell.angle_beta   90.00
_cell.angle_gamma   90.00
#
_symmetry.space_group_name_H-M   'P 1'
#
loop_
_entity.id
_entity.type
_entity.pdbx_description
1 polymer ?
#
loop_
_entity_poly.entity_id
_entity_poly.type
_entity_poly.pdbx_seq_one_letter_code
_entity_poly.pdbx_strand_id
1 'polypeptide(L)'
;MLSALQGCEQGVLMPATLHLFWDLFGMLGKQPVSLYLDEGAYPIARWGAERAAACGVAVRRFRHHDPDSLLAQVAGQARSTKRPVVVADGFCPACGGPAPIGHYLDIVRRFGGLLVLDDTQALGILGEEPGAHPPYGNGGGGVLRWSGHFGPDILVGASLAKGFGIPMAALAGSELMLRRFATLSDTRVHCSPPSVAVIHAAERALTVNRDQGNQLRQWLAQRVGQFRKGLELIGWSSIGGWFPVRTIRGIVGPAAVRLHQRLSQRGVQAVLSRPRNDTEARLSFLITARHSAMEIDRCIDMLDALANDAKTPTTLRQTPADLGLSADWLQKCRHSHSRGGS
;
A
#
# COMPACT_ATOMS: atom_id res chain seq x y z
N MET A 1 -0.48 21.34 -1.48
CA MET A 1 -0.57 20.44 -2.65
C MET A 1 -0.80 18.97 -2.25
N LEU A 2 0.13 18.30 -1.53
CA LEU A 2 -0.03 16.87 -1.15
C LEU A 2 -1.27 16.59 -0.30
N SER A 3 -1.54 17.38 0.75
CA SER A 3 -2.75 17.22 1.57
C SER A 3 -4.02 17.35 0.74
N ALA A 4 -4.10 18.36 -0.11
CA ALA A 4 -5.25 18.54 -1.02
C ALA A 4 -5.39 17.37 -2.00
N LEU A 5 -4.28 16.83 -2.54
CA LEU A 5 -4.29 15.64 -3.39
C LEU A 5 -4.92 14.44 -2.66
N GLN A 6 -4.57 14.23 -1.38
CA GLN A 6 -5.07 13.12 -0.56
C GLN A 6 -6.47 13.40 0.06
N GLY A 7 -7.02 14.60 -0.08
CA GLY A 7 -8.31 14.98 0.53
C GLY A 7 -8.22 15.30 2.02
N CYS A 8 -7.04 15.72 2.49
CA CYS A 8 -6.79 16.11 3.87
C CYS A 8 -6.66 17.62 4.01
N GLU A 9 -6.94 18.14 5.22
CA GLU A 9 -6.88 19.59 5.52
C GLU A 9 -5.45 20.12 5.45
N GLN A 10 -4.50 19.41 6.10
CA GLN A 10 -3.10 19.84 6.20
C GLN A 10 -2.12 18.69 5.98
N GLY A 11 -0.85 19.05 5.74
CA GLY A 11 0.25 18.09 5.61
C GLY A 11 1.57 18.64 6.14
N VAL A 12 2.41 17.74 6.63
CA VAL A 12 3.76 18.01 7.09
C VAL A 12 4.74 17.14 6.32
N LEU A 13 5.82 17.75 5.82
CA LEU A 13 6.89 17.05 5.11
C LEU A 13 7.91 16.49 6.09
N MET A 14 8.39 15.27 5.82
CA MET A 14 9.39 14.57 6.62
C MET A 14 10.48 13.98 5.71
N PRO A 15 11.72 13.82 6.18
CA PRO A 15 12.82 13.29 5.37
C PRO A 15 12.55 11.85 4.89
N ALA A 16 11.90 11.03 5.71
CA ALA A 16 11.55 9.65 5.41
C ALA A 16 10.38 9.18 6.27
N THR A 17 9.75 8.08 5.87
CA THR A 17 8.68 7.44 6.65
C THR A 17 9.16 6.99 8.04
N LEU A 18 10.44 6.67 8.19
CA LEU A 18 11.00 6.35 9.50
C LEU A 18 10.84 7.52 10.49
N HIS A 19 11.25 8.73 10.11
CA HIS A 19 11.07 9.93 10.94
C HIS A 19 9.58 10.18 11.22
N LEU A 20 8.74 10.06 10.18
CA LEU A 20 7.30 10.25 10.28
C LEU A 20 6.68 9.33 11.34
N PHE A 21 6.86 8.02 11.20
CA PHE A 21 6.23 7.06 12.12
C PHE A 21 6.90 7.08 13.50
N TRP A 22 8.21 7.33 13.58
CA TRP A 22 8.91 7.52 14.84
C TRP A 22 8.26 8.64 15.65
N ASP A 23 8.07 9.81 15.07
CA ASP A 23 7.50 10.97 15.75
C ASP A 23 6.00 10.82 16.00
N LEU A 24 5.25 10.28 15.03
CA LEU A 24 3.83 10.06 15.18
C LEU A 24 3.53 9.15 16.38
N PHE A 25 4.22 8.04 16.48
CA PHE A 25 4.02 7.12 17.61
C PHE A 25 4.62 7.64 18.92
N GLY A 26 5.67 8.46 18.84
CA GLY A 26 6.16 9.22 20.00
C GLY A 26 5.13 10.21 20.54
N MET A 27 4.44 10.93 19.65
CA MET A 27 3.33 11.82 20.00
C MET A 27 2.14 11.05 20.59
N LEU A 28 1.75 9.95 19.94
CA LEU A 28 0.65 9.10 20.41
C LEU A 28 0.99 8.43 21.75
N GLY A 29 2.24 8.08 21.97
CA GLY A 29 2.72 7.49 23.23
C GLY A 29 2.53 8.37 24.46
N LYS A 30 2.42 9.69 24.26
CA LYS A 30 2.14 10.67 25.32
C LYS A 30 0.63 10.84 25.61
N GLN A 31 -0.24 10.01 25.03
CA GLN A 31 -1.69 10.11 25.14
C GLN A 31 -2.28 8.82 25.69
N PRO A 32 -3.49 8.87 26.28
CA PRO A 32 -4.20 7.68 26.73
C PRO A 32 -4.78 6.92 25.52
N VAL A 33 -3.93 6.21 24.79
CA VAL A 33 -4.30 5.42 23.61
C VAL A 33 -3.94 3.94 23.78
N SER A 34 -4.59 3.10 22.99
CA SER A 34 -4.20 1.71 22.72
C SER A 34 -4.03 1.53 21.23
N LEU A 35 -2.92 0.94 20.80
CA LEU A 35 -2.64 0.71 19.37
C LEU A 35 -3.15 -0.68 18.95
N TYR A 36 -3.83 -0.73 17.84
CA TYR A 36 -4.29 -1.94 17.15
C TYR A 36 -3.60 -1.98 15.78
N LEU A 37 -2.64 -2.88 15.64
CA LEU A 37 -1.76 -2.96 14.49
C LEU A 37 -2.18 -4.13 13.60
N ASP A 38 -2.47 -3.85 12.34
CA ASP A 38 -2.67 -4.88 11.30
C ASP A 38 -1.40 -5.74 11.19
N GLU A 39 -1.55 -7.07 11.19
CA GLU A 39 -0.42 -8.00 11.07
C GLU A 39 0.35 -7.83 9.76
N GLY A 40 -0.29 -7.34 8.71
CA GLY A 40 0.32 -6.99 7.43
C GLY A 40 1.02 -5.62 7.39
N ALA A 41 0.88 -4.77 8.42
CA ALA A 41 1.44 -3.41 8.42
C ALA A 41 2.95 -3.38 8.18
N TYR A 42 3.45 -2.42 7.42
CA TYR A 42 4.85 -2.31 7.00
C TYR A 42 5.84 -2.18 8.19
N PRO A 43 7.09 -2.69 8.10
CA PRO A 43 8.05 -2.67 9.22
C PRO A 43 8.22 -1.31 9.90
N ILE A 44 8.26 -0.24 9.14
CA ILE A 44 8.50 1.10 9.66
C ILE A 44 7.38 1.54 10.61
N ALA A 45 6.10 1.28 10.25
CA ALA A 45 4.96 1.54 11.14
C ALA A 45 5.03 0.67 12.41
N ARG A 46 5.48 -0.58 12.29
CA ARG A 46 5.67 -1.46 13.45
C ARG A 46 6.77 -0.98 14.38
N TRP A 47 7.92 -0.53 13.86
CA TRP A 47 8.99 0.03 14.71
C TRP A 47 8.50 1.28 15.46
N GLY A 48 7.69 2.11 14.80
CA GLY A 48 7.03 3.22 15.48
C GLY A 48 6.11 2.73 16.62
N ALA A 49 5.30 1.70 16.37
CA ALA A 49 4.43 1.11 17.41
C ALA A 49 5.26 0.49 18.57
N GLU A 50 6.42 -0.11 18.30
CA GLU A 50 7.36 -0.60 19.31
C GLU A 50 7.91 0.55 20.17
N ARG A 51 8.18 1.72 19.58
CA ARG A 51 8.52 2.94 20.34
C ARG A 51 7.40 3.33 21.30
N ALA A 52 6.14 3.34 20.83
CA ALA A 52 5.00 3.64 21.70
C ALA A 52 4.85 2.59 22.82
N ALA A 53 5.09 1.32 22.53
CA ALA A 53 5.07 0.25 23.53
C ALA A 53 6.13 0.46 24.60
N ALA A 54 7.33 0.89 24.23
CA ALA A 54 8.39 1.24 25.19
C ALA A 54 8.01 2.42 26.12
N CYS A 55 7.05 3.27 25.69
CA CYS A 55 6.44 4.32 26.51
C CYS A 55 5.22 3.87 27.30
N GLY A 56 4.93 2.56 27.39
CA GLY A 56 3.82 1.99 28.14
C GLY A 56 2.47 1.96 27.41
N VAL A 57 2.44 2.22 26.11
CA VAL A 57 1.22 2.07 25.30
C VAL A 57 0.97 0.59 25.01
N ALA A 58 -0.26 0.13 25.26
CA ALA A 58 -0.65 -1.23 24.90
C ALA A 58 -0.72 -1.35 23.35
N VAL A 59 0.03 -2.30 22.79
CA VAL A 59 0.01 -2.63 21.35
C VAL A 59 -0.56 -4.03 21.18
N ARG A 60 -1.63 -4.12 20.40
CA ARG A 60 -2.31 -5.37 20.05
C ARG A 60 -2.25 -5.59 18.56
N ARG A 61 -2.21 -6.83 18.11
CA ARG A 61 -2.24 -7.17 16.69
C ARG A 61 -3.58 -7.77 16.34
N PHE A 62 -4.12 -7.43 15.18
CA PHE A 62 -5.30 -8.07 14.62
C PHE A 62 -4.97 -8.67 13.26
N ARG A 63 -5.74 -9.67 12.84
CA ARG A 63 -5.52 -10.38 11.58
C ARG A 63 -5.58 -9.43 10.40
N HIS A 64 -4.68 -9.65 9.43
CA HIS A 64 -4.53 -8.80 8.24
C HIS A 64 -5.85 -8.64 7.48
N HIS A 65 -6.25 -7.38 7.26
CA HIS A 65 -7.48 -6.98 6.56
C HIS A 65 -8.77 -7.60 7.14
N ASP A 66 -8.80 -7.93 8.44
CA ASP A 66 -9.93 -8.56 9.12
C ASP A 66 -10.59 -7.60 10.13
N PRO A 67 -11.69 -6.91 9.73
CA PRO A 67 -12.41 -6.00 10.62
C PRO A 67 -13.04 -6.69 11.82
N ASP A 68 -13.46 -7.95 11.70
CA ASP A 68 -14.07 -8.69 12.81
C ASP A 68 -13.03 -8.99 13.89
N SER A 69 -11.82 -9.37 13.50
CA SER A 69 -10.69 -9.52 14.41
C SER A 69 -10.36 -8.21 15.13
N LEU A 70 -10.40 -7.07 14.41
CA LEU A 70 -10.19 -5.75 15.00
C LEU A 70 -11.31 -5.40 15.97
N LEU A 71 -12.58 -5.54 15.56
CA LEU A 71 -13.75 -5.23 16.39
C LEU A 71 -13.75 -6.03 17.67
N ALA A 72 -13.48 -7.32 17.62
CA ALA A 72 -13.41 -8.18 18.80
C ALA A 72 -12.39 -7.68 19.83
N GLN A 73 -11.23 -7.23 19.36
CA GLN A 73 -10.16 -6.72 20.23
C GLN A 73 -10.49 -5.35 20.82
N VAL A 74 -11.04 -4.42 20.00
CA VAL A 74 -11.43 -3.08 20.48
C VAL A 74 -12.60 -3.18 21.46
N ALA A 75 -13.63 -3.95 21.14
CA ALA A 75 -14.79 -4.16 22.01
C ALA A 75 -14.40 -4.84 23.32
N GLY A 76 -13.46 -5.78 23.31
CA GLY A 76 -12.91 -6.41 24.52
C GLY A 76 -12.22 -5.42 25.48
N GLN A 77 -11.93 -4.19 25.03
CA GLN A 77 -11.37 -3.10 25.83
C GLN A 77 -12.35 -1.92 26.01
N ALA A 78 -13.64 -2.11 25.75
CA ALA A 78 -14.66 -1.03 25.80
C ALA A 78 -14.78 -0.34 27.17
N ARG A 79 -14.33 -0.99 28.26
CA ARG A 79 -14.25 -0.38 29.61
C ARG A 79 -13.01 0.47 29.84
N SER A 80 -12.05 0.45 28.90
CA SER A 80 -10.84 1.27 28.98
C SER A 80 -11.16 2.72 28.61
N THR A 81 -10.56 3.66 29.31
CA THR A 81 -10.61 5.09 28.97
C THR A 81 -9.65 5.45 27.83
N LYS A 82 -8.88 4.47 27.34
CA LYS A 82 -7.90 4.69 26.26
C LYS A 82 -8.56 4.67 24.89
N ARG A 83 -8.25 5.65 24.04
CA ARG A 83 -8.75 5.74 22.68
C ARG A 83 -8.09 4.69 21.79
N PRO A 84 -8.81 3.93 20.97
CA PRO A 84 -8.21 3.02 20.02
C PRO A 84 -7.55 3.78 18.87
N VAL A 85 -6.32 3.40 18.52
CA VAL A 85 -5.63 3.86 17.31
C VAL A 85 -5.37 2.65 16.45
N VAL A 86 -6.02 2.58 15.30
CA VAL A 86 -5.86 1.51 14.32
C VAL A 86 -4.79 1.88 13.34
N VAL A 87 -3.85 0.98 13.06
CA VAL A 87 -2.70 1.20 12.18
C VAL A 87 -2.68 0.11 11.12
N ALA A 88 -2.71 0.51 9.84
CA ALA A 88 -2.68 -0.41 8.70
C ALA A 88 -2.02 0.23 7.48
N ASP A 89 -1.56 -0.59 6.53
CA ASP A 89 -1.20 -0.12 5.20
C ASP A 89 -2.50 0.13 4.41
N GLY A 90 -2.59 1.25 3.68
CA GLY A 90 -3.75 1.56 2.85
C GLY A 90 -3.95 0.57 1.71
N PHE A 91 -2.83 0.07 1.15
CA PHE A 91 -2.81 -0.99 0.15
C PHE A 91 -1.70 -2.00 0.44
N CYS A 92 -2.04 -3.28 0.45
CA CYS A 92 -1.08 -4.36 0.64
C CYS A 92 -0.72 -5.03 -0.69
N PRO A 93 0.51 -4.88 -1.21
CA PRO A 93 0.92 -5.55 -2.44
C PRO A 93 1.07 -7.06 -2.29
N ALA A 94 1.24 -7.58 -1.07
CA ALA A 94 1.39 -9.01 -0.81
C ALA A 94 0.07 -9.77 -0.95
N CYS A 95 -1.06 -9.22 -0.45
CA CYS A 95 -2.39 -9.79 -0.67
C CYS A 95 -3.05 -9.24 -1.94
N GLY A 96 -2.55 -8.11 -2.49
CA GLY A 96 -3.03 -7.50 -3.72
C GLY A 96 -4.32 -6.68 -3.57
N GLY A 97 -4.62 -6.20 -2.35
CA GLY A 97 -5.84 -5.46 -2.07
C GLY A 97 -5.67 -4.27 -1.14
N PRO A 98 -6.63 -3.32 -1.17
CA PRO A 98 -6.72 -2.22 -0.22
C PRO A 98 -7.20 -2.73 1.14
N ALA A 99 -6.84 -1.99 2.18
CA ALA A 99 -7.43 -2.18 3.51
C ALA A 99 -8.95 -1.90 3.48
N PRO A 100 -9.75 -2.58 4.33
CA PRO A 100 -11.18 -2.32 4.46
C PRO A 100 -11.46 -1.04 5.27
N ILE A 101 -11.07 0.11 4.71
CA ILE A 101 -11.01 1.43 5.38
C ILE A 101 -12.35 1.81 5.99
N GLY A 102 -13.46 1.61 5.26
CA GLY A 102 -14.80 1.93 5.77
C GLY A 102 -15.11 1.19 7.07
N HIS A 103 -14.86 -0.12 7.12
CA HIS A 103 -15.08 -0.91 8.33
C HIS A 103 -14.15 -0.48 9.48
N TYR A 104 -12.89 -0.15 9.17
CA TYR A 104 -11.98 0.36 10.20
C TYR A 104 -12.45 1.70 10.76
N LEU A 105 -12.97 2.59 9.90
CA LEU A 105 -13.52 3.87 10.31
C LEU A 105 -14.78 3.72 11.17
N ASP A 106 -15.68 2.82 10.79
CA ASP A 106 -16.88 2.53 11.60
C ASP A 106 -16.49 2.10 13.01
N ILE A 107 -15.48 1.24 13.12
CA ILE A 107 -14.97 0.77 14.42
C ILE A 107 -14.33 1.93 15.19
N VAL A 108 -13.38 2.68 14.61
CA VAL A 108 -12.70 3.75 15.35
C VAL A 108 -13.67 4.87 15.75
N ARG A 109 -14.63 5.22 14.91
CA ARG A 109 -15.66 6.25 15.20
C ARG A 109 -16.56 5.83 16.35
N ARG A 110 -17.00 4.57 16.35
CA ARG A 110 -17.82 4.01 17.45
C ARG A 110 -17.14 4.11 18.81
N PHE A 111 -15.81 4.01 18.86
CA PHE A 111 -15.03 4.03 20.10
C PHE A 111 -14.20 5.33 20.27
N GLY A 112 -14.49 6.39 19.52
CA GLY A 112 -13.80 7.68 19.60
C GLY A 112 -12.32 7.61 19.25
N GLY A 113 -11.95 6.69 18.36
CA GLY A 113 -10.58 6.34 18.00
C GLY A 113 -9.96 7.20 16.87
N LEU A 114 -8.88 6.68 16.31
CA LEU A 114 -8.12 7.26 15.21
C LEU A 114 -7.66 6.15 14.25
N LEU A 115 -7.72 6.40 12.96
CA LEU A 115 -7.15 5.55 11.93
C LEU A 115 -5.85 6.16 11.39
N VAL A 116 -4.77 5.39 11.42
CA VAL A 116 -3.46 5.73 10.86
C VAL A 116 -3.17 4.80 9.69
N LEU A 117 -3.00 5.35 8.50
CA LEU A 117 -2.72 4.60 7.29
C LEU A 117 -1.32 4.91 6.75
N ASP A 118 -0.61 3.86 6.34
CA ASP A 118 0.55 3.99 5.43
C ASP A 118 0.07 3.85 4.00
N ASP A 119 0.01 4.96 3.28
CA ASP A 119 -0.48 5.03 1.89
C ASP A 119 0.65 5.03 0.84
N THR A 120 1.85 4.66 1.25
CA THR A 120 3.06 4.65 0.40
C THR A 120 2.88 3.85 -0.89
N GLN A 121 2.05 2.81 -0.88
CA GLN A 121 1.82 1.98 -2.07
C GLN A 121 0.79 2.58 -3.01
N ALA A 122 -0.24 3.25 -2.51
CA ALA A 122 -1.36 3.71 -3.32
C ALA A 122 -1.23 5.16 -3.79
N LEU A 123 -0.53 6.00 -3.04
CA LEU A 123 -0.31 7.41 -3.41
C LEU A 123 0.40 7.53 -4.77
N GLY A 124 -0.16 8.33 -5.67
CA GLY A 124 0.28 8.48 -7.06
C GLY A 124 -0.33 7.46 -8.03
N ILE A 125 -0.92 6.37 -7.53
CA ILE A 125 -1.52 5.30 -8.33
C ILE A 125 -3.05 5.30 -8.20
N LEU A 126 -3.59 5.09 -6.99
CA LEU A 126 -5.02 5.04 -6.75
C LEU A 126 -5.60 6.45 -6.61
N GLY A 127 -6.84 6.66 -7.07
CA GLY A 127 -7.51 7.94 -7.04
C GLY A 127 -9.03 7.82 -7.14
N GLU A 128 -9.69 8.93 -7.35
CA GLU A 128 -11.15 9.06 -7.34
C GLU A 128 -11.82 8.24 -8.46
N GLU A 129 -13.05 7.81 -8.23
CA GLU A 129 -13.91 7.18 -9.22
C GLU A 129 -13.26 5.97 -9.91
N PRO A 130 -12.77 4.96 -9.16
CA PRO A 130 -12.25 3.76 -9.77
C PRO A 130 -13.36 2.98 -10.48
N GLY A 131 -13.04 2.39 -11.62
CA GLY A 131 -13.99 1.62 -12.41
C GLY A 131 -13.32 0.51 -13.20
N ALA A 132 -14.04 -0.04 -14.17
CA ALA A 132 -13.44 -0.97 -15.13
C ALA A 132 -12.36 -0.24 -15.96
N HIS A 133 -12.64 1.01 -16.31
CA HIS A 133 -11.74 1.93 -17.00
C HIS A 133 -12.03 3.36 -16.51
N PRO A 134 -11.10 4.03 -15.82
CA PRO A 134 -9.75 3.60 -15.42
C PRO A 134 -9.75 2.74 -14.12
N PRO A 135 -8.99 1.65 -14.07
CA PRO A 135 -8.99 0.76 -12.90
C PRO A 135 -8.36 1.41 -11.65
N TYR A 136 -7.52 2.43 -11.82
CA TYR A 136 -6.89 3.16 -10.71
C TYR A 136 -7.69 4.40 -10.29
N GLY A 137 -8.75 4.77 -10.99
CA GLY A 137 -9.41 6.07 -10.82
C GLY A 137 -8.56 7.24 -11.31
N ASN A 138 -8.91 8.45 -10.90
CA ASN A 138 -8.34 9.70 -11.35
C ASN A 138 -7.54 10.40 -10.25
N GLY A 139 -6.60 11.28 -10.63
CA GLY A 139 -5.87 12.16 -9.74
C GLY A 139 -4.70 11.55 -8.99
N GLY A 140 -4.73 10.24 -8.64
CA GLY A 140 -3.64 9.59 -7.92
C GLY A 140 -3.50 10.01 -6.46
N GLY A 141 -4.59 10.41 -5.82
CA GLY A 141 -4.61 10.91 -4.43
C GLY A 141 -4.51 9.84 -3.36
N GLY A 142 -4.29 8.58 -3.73
CA GLY A 142 -4.12 7.48 -2.81
C GLY A 142 -5.43 6.82 -2.38
N VAL A 143 -5.32 6.00 -1.33
CA VAL A 143 -6.40 5.11 -0.92
C VAL A 143 -7.62 5.83 -0.36
N LEU A 144 -7.46 7.00 0.26
CA LEU A 144 -8.60 7.79 0.77
C LEU A 144 -9.48 8.29 -0.39
N ARG A 145 -8.86 8.84 -1.43
CA ARG A 145 -9.56 9.26 -2.64
C ARG A 145 -10.22 8.08 -3.35
N TRP A 146 -9.50 6.96 -3.44
CA TRP A 146 -10.00 5.75 -4.09
C TRP A 146 -11.20 5.14 -3.36
N SER A 147 -11.19 5.16 -2.02
CA SER A 147 -12.27 4.60 -1.19
C SER A 147 -13.40 5.60 -0.87
N GLY A 148 -13.20 6.90 -1.13
CA GLY A 148 -14.17 7.95 -0.79
C GLY A 148 -14.34 8.22 0.70
N HIS A 149 -13.35 7.84 1.52
CA HIS A 149 -13.42 8.00 2.98
C HIS A 149 -12.53 9.14 3.46
N PHE A 150 -13.12 10.06 4.22
CA PHE A 150 -12.44 11.24 4.75
C PHE A 150 -12.89 11.50 6.19
N GLY A 151 -12.12 12.31 6.92
CA GLY A 151 -12.52 12.78 8.25
C GLY A 151 -11.33 13.20 9.12
N PRO A 152 -11.62 13.94 10.20
CA PRO A 152 -10.59 14.41 11.14
C PRO A 152 -9.98 13.29 11.98
N ASP A 153 -10.56 12.11 11.95
CA ASP A 153 -10.18 10.86 12.61
C ASP A 153 -9.24 10.00 11.78
N ILE A 154 -8.69 10.55 10.69
CA ILE A 154 -7.74 9.86 9.82
C ILE A 154 -6.41 10.62 9.79
N LEU A 155 -5.31 9.87 9.92
CA LEU A 155 -3.96 10.31 9.58
C LEU A 155 -3.39 9.41 8.50
N VAL A 156 -2.84 10.01 7.48
CA VAL A 156 -2.26 9.29 6.35
C VAL A 156 -0.79 9.68 6.21
N GLY A 157 0.09 8.68 6.37
CA GLY A 157 1.51 8.81 6.10
C GLY A 157 1.87 8.16 4.76
N ALA A 158 2.74 8.78 3.98
CA ALA A 158 3.19 8.19 2.72
C ALA A 158 4.63 8.58 2.37
N SER A 159 5.37 7.64 1.80
CA SER A 159 6.61 7.94 1.08
C SER A 159 6.30 8.33 -0.35
N LEU A 160 6.91 9.40 -0.84
CA LEU A 160 6.83 9.80 -2.24
C LEU A 160 7.80 9.02 -3.14
N ALA A 161 8.67 8.19 -2.56
CA ALA A 161 9.71 7.48 -3.30
C ALA A 161 9.17 6.45 -4.32
N LYS A 162 7.94 5.93 -4.10
CA LYS A 162 7.35 4.93 -4.99
C LYS A 162 6.59 5.57 -6.15
N GLY A 163 5.43 6.17 -5.89
CA GLY A 163 4.60 6.73 -6.95
C GLY A 163 5.22 7.94 -7.65
N PHE A 164 5.97 8.76 -6.93
CA PHE A 164 6.57 10.00 -7.44
C PHE A 164 8.09 9.95 -7.64
N GLY A 165 8.76 8.91 -7.15
CA GLY A 165 10.22 8.78 -7.27
C GLY A 165 11.03 9.78 -6.43
N ILE A 166 10.44 10.39 -5.39
CA ILE A 166 11.06 11.44 -4.57
C ILE A 166 11.38 10.91 -3.17
N PRO A 167 12.65 10.97 -2.71
CA PRO A 167 13.07 10.46 -1.40
C PRO A 167 12.61 11.37 -0.26
N MET A 168 11.32 11.44 -0.01
CA MET A 168 10.66 12.24 1.00
C MET A 168 9.39 11.56 1.47
N ALA A 169 8.92 11.88 2.66
CA ALA A 169 7.64 11.44 3.18
C ALA A 169 6.74 12.63 3.54
N ALA A 170 5.43 12.36 3.64
CA ALA A 170 4.47 13.35 4.12
C ALA A 170 3.48 12.67 5.07
N LEU A 171 3.08 13.38 6.12
CA LEU A 171 1.93 13.07 6.95
C LEU A 171 0.83 14.07 6.62
N ALA A 172 -0.38 13.57 6.35
CA ALA A 172 -1.55 14.38 6.08
C ALA A 172 -2.72 13.98 7.01
N GLY A 173 -3.62 14.93 7.28
CA GLY A 173 -4.75 14.72 8.17
C GLY A 173 -5.42 16.05 8.56
N SER A 174 -6.14 16.06 9.71
CA SER A 174 -6.74 17.28 10.21
C SER A 174 -5.71 18.30 10.69
N GLU A 175 -6.02 19.57 10.54
CA GLU A 175 -5.14 20.68 10.95
C GLU A 175 -4.73 20.56 12.43
N LEU A 176 -5.67 20.23 13.30
CA LEU A 176 -5.42 20.08 14.74
C LEU A 176 -4.36 18.99 15.01
N MET A 177 -4.50 17.83 14.38
CA MET A 177 -3.55 16.72 14.57
C MET A 177 -2.19 17.04 13.99
N LEU A 178 -2.12 17.71 12.85
CA LEU A 178 -0.86 18.09 12.20
C LEU A 178 -0.12 19.18 12.96
N ARG A 179 -0.84 20.16 13.52
CA ARG A 179 -0.22 21.16 14.43
C ARG A 179 0.39 20.48 15.65
N ARG A 180 -0.36 19.56 16.28
CA ARG A 180 0.13 18.79 17.43
C ARG A 180 1.34 17.93 17.06
N PHE A 181 1.31 17.25 15.93
CA PHE A 181 2.44 16.50 15.41
C PHE A 181 3.66 17.40 15.21
N ALA A 182 3.50 18.54 14.55
CA ALA A 182 4.60 19.47 14.29
C ALA A 182 5.25 20.01 15.57
N THR A 183 4.46 20.24 16.63
CA THR A 183 4.97 20.73 17.93
C THR A 183 5.69 19.64 18.73
N LEU A 184 5.28 18.37 18.59
CA LEU A 184 5.79 17.26 19.41
C LEU A 184 6.78 16.35 18.66
N SER A 185 7.14 16.70 17.44
CA SER A 185 8.04 15.93 16.59
C SER A 185 9.51 16.16 16.97
N ASP A 186 10.12 15.18 17.63
CA ASP A 186 11.51 15.24 18.06
C ASP A 186 12.47 15.30 16.87
N THR A 187 12.22 14.53 15.80
CA THR A 187 13.12 14.49 14.64
C THR A 187 13.10 15.79 13.83
N ARG A 188 12.01 16.57 13.88
CA ARG A 188 11.97 17.89 13.24
C ARG A 188 12.84 18.92 13.95
N VAL A 189 13.10 18.72 15.23
CA VAL A 189 13.99 19.59 16.02
C VAL A 189 15.46 19.18 15.86
N HIS A 190 15.72 17.86 15.84
CA HIS A 190 17.06 17.32 15.96
C HIS A 190 17.65 16.75 14.66
N CYS A 191 16.83 16.59 13.62
CA CYS A 191 17.28 16.09 12.31
C CYS A 191 17.09 17.13 11.22
N SER A 192 17.86 17.01 10.14
CA SER A 192 17.71 17.88 8.98
C SER A 192 16.35 17.69 8.30
N PRO A 193 15.67 18.77 7.89
CA PRO A 193 14.46 18.67 7.07
C PRO A 193 14.79 18.15 5.67
N PRO A 194 13.77 17.79 4.85
CA PRO A 194 14.00 17.55 3.44
C PRO A 194 14.68 18.74 2.78
N SER A 195 15.68 18.49 1.94
CA SER A 195 16.40 19.59 1.28
C SER A 195 15.49 20.35 0.31
N VAL A 196 15.82 21.61 0.05
CA VAL A 196 15.09 22.47 -0.89
C VAL A 196 15.02 21.81 -2.27
N ALA A 197 16.11 21.17 -2.72
CA ALA A 197 16.13 20.45 -4.00
C ALA A 197 15.10 19.30 -4.04
N VAL A 198 14.96 18.54 -2.97
CA VAL A 198 13.96 17.46 -2.87
C VAL A 198 12.54 18.01 -2.83
N ILE A 199 12.31 19.15 -2.17
CA ILE A 199 11.01 19.81 -2.15
C ILE A 199 10.61 20.28 -3.56
N HIS A 200 11.50 20.95 -4.28
CA HIS A 200 11.25 21.37 -5.66
C HIS A 200 11.03 20.18 -6.61
N ALA A 201 11.79 19.09 -6.44
CA ALA A 201 11.55 17.86 -7.19
C ALA A 201 10.13 17.29 -6.92
N ALA A 202 9.66 17.35 -5.66
CA ALA A 202 8.31 16.93 -5.31
C ALA A 202 7.24 17.85 -5.92
N GLU A 203 7.42 19.17 -5.90
CA GLU A 203 6.53 20.13 -6.55
C GLU A 203 6.44 19.85 -8.05
N ARG A 204 7.58 19.58 -8.71
CA ARG A 204 7.59 19.20 -10.11
C ARG A 204 6.87 17.88 -10.37
N ALA A 205 7.09 16.86 -9.54
CA ALA A 205 6.40 15.57 -9.67
C ALA A 205 4.88 15.70 -9.48
N LEU A 206 4.43 16.54 -8.55
CA LEU A 206 3.00 16.83 -8.35
C LEU A 206 2.39 17.61 -9.52
N THR A 207 3.16 18.52 -10.14
CA THR A 207 2.76 19.21 -11.37
C THR A 207 2.59 18.20 -12.51
N VAL A 208 3.55 17.29 -12.71
CA VAL A 208 3.45 16.22 -13.71
C VAL A 208 2.23 15.33 -13.42
N ASN A 209 1.99 14.97 -12.16
CA ASN A 209 0.81 14.19 -11.78
C ASN A 209 -0.50 14.90 -12.13
N ARG A 210 -0.59 16.20 -11.89
CA ARG A 210 -1.77 17.00 -12.24
C ARG A 210 -1.99 17.06 -13.75
N ASP A 211 -0.93 17.30 -14.50
CA ASP A 211 -1.02 17.61 -15.94
C ASP A 211 -1.07 16.33 -16.79
N GLN A 212 -0.38 15.26 -16.39
CA GLN A 212 -0.18 14.04 -17.17
C GLN A 212 -0.50 12.74 -16.39
N GLY A 213 -0.79 12.83 -15.11
CA GLY A 213 -0.88 11.67 -14.23
C GLY A 213 -1.95 10.66 -14.67
N ASN A 214 -3.13 11.12 -15.14
CA ASN A 214 -4.18 10.22 -15.61
C ASN A 214 -3.72 9.44 -16.86
N GLN A 215 -3.02 10.09 -17.77
CA GLN A 215 -2.45 9.41 -18.96
C GLN A 215 -1.38 8.38 -18.56
N LEU A 216 -0.51 8.71 -17.60
CA LEU A 216 0.50 7.78 -17.10
C LEU A 216 -0.16 6.56 -16.43
N ARG A 217 -1.23 6.75 -15.67
CA ARG A 217 -2.02 5.66 -15.07
C ARG A 217 -2.72 4.80 -16.11
N GLN A 218 -3.21 5.38 -17.20
CA GLN A 218 -3.76 4.61 -18.33
C GLN A 218 -2.69 3.73 -18.99
N TRP A 219 -1.50 4.27 -19.25
CA TRP A 219 -0.38 3.47 -19.78
C TRP A 219 0.02 2.37 -18.80
N LEU A 220 0.09 2.68 -17.50
CA LEU A 220 0.36 1.68 -16.48
C LEU A 220 -0.68 0.54 -16.51
N ALA A 221 -1.97 0.87 -16.61
CA ALA A 221 -3.04 -0.12 -16.70
C ALA A 221 -2.89 -1.00 -17.95
N GLN A 222 -2.54 -0.40 -19.10
CA GLN A 222 -2.26 -1.14 -20.33
C GLN A 222 -1.11 -2.13 -20.14
N ARG A 223 0.02 -1.70 -19.54
CA ARG A 223 1.19 -2.57 -19.30
C ARG A 223 0.87 -3.69 -18.31
N VAL A 224 0.15 -3.39 -17.23
CA VAL A 224 -0.30 -4.40 -16.26
C VAL A 224 -1.25 -5.40 -16.93
N GLY A 225 -2.20 -4.93 -17.74
CA GLY A 225 -3.13 -5.78 -18.48
C GLY A 225 -2.39 -6.70 -19.47
N GLN A 226 -1.43 -6.13 -20.23
CA GLN A 226 -0.59 -6.88 -21.17
C GLN A 226 0.23 -7.97 -20.45
N PHE A 227 0.89 -7.64 -19.35
CA PHE A 227 1.65 -8.60 -18.54
C PHE A 227 0.77 -9.73 -17.99
N ARG A 228 -0.41 -9.40 -17.46
CA ARG A 228 -1.37 -10.39 -16.96
C ARG A 228 -1.83 -11.35 -18.07
N LYS A 229 -2.25 -10.79 -19.20
CA LYS A 229 -2.68 -11.60 -20.36
C LYS A 229 -1.54 -12.49 -20.88
N GLY A 230 -0.32 -11.95 -20.96
CA GLY A 230 0.86 -12.72 -21.34
C GLY A 230 1.14 -13.88 -20.39
N LEU A 231 1.05 -13.66 -19.07
CA LEU A 231 1.17 -14.74 -18.09
C LEU A 231 0.10 -15.83 -18.28
N GLU A 232 -1.16 -15.43 -18.48
CA GLU A 232 -2.27 -16.38 -18.71
C GLU A 232 -2.02 -17.24 -19.95
N LEU A 233 -1.48 -16.67 -21.03
CA LEU A 233 -1.17 -17.40 -22.27
C LEU A 233 -0.10 -18.50 -22.08
N ILE A 234 0.85 -18.29 -21.17
CA ILE A 234 1.88 -19.28 -20.84
C ILE A 234 1.49 -20.18 -19.66
N GLY A 235 0.22 -20.15 -19.22
CA GLY A 235 -0.31 -20.96 -18.13
C GLY A 235 0.11 -20.52 -16.74
N TRP A 236 0.52 -19.27 -16.56
CA TRP A 236 0.93 -18.70 -15.29
C TRP A 236 -0.08 -17.67 -14.78
N SER A 237 -0.01 -17.36 -13.49
CA SER A 237 -0.83 -16.30 -12.88
C SER A 237 -0.06 -15.52 -11.84
N SER A 238 -0.58 -14.36 -11.49
CA SER A 238 0.03 -13.49 -10.47
C SER A 238 -1.00 -12.90 -9.52
N ILE A 239 -0.56 -12.58 -8.30
CA ILE A 239 -1.31 -11.81 -7.31
C ILE A 239 -1.19 -10.32 -7.62
N GLY A 240 -2.16 -9.50 -7.21
CA GLY A 240 -2.10 -8.03 -7.29
C GLY A 240 -3.22 -7.39 -8.13
N GLY A 241 -4.16 -8.14 -8.71
CA GLY A 241 -5.27 -7.57 -9.49
C GLY A 241 -4.77 -6.65 -10.62
N TRP A 242 -5.13 -5.38 -10.57
CA TRP A 242 -4.61 -4.32 -11.45
C TRP A 242 -3.39 -3.60 -10.85
N PHE A 243 -3.03 -3.85 -9.60
CA PHE A 243 -1.90 -3.18 -8.96
C PHE A 243 -0.57 -3.52 -9.66
N PRO A 244 0.36 -2.56 -9.81
CA PRO A 244 1.56 -2.75 -10.63
C PRO A 244 2.62 -3.68 -10.02
N VAL A 245 2.51 -4.06 -8.76
CA VAL A 245 3.34 -5.11 -8.16
C VAL A 245 2.70 -6.47 -8.45
N ARG A 246 3.37 -7.31 -9.22
CA ARG A 246 2.86 -8.59 -9.73
C ARG A 246 3.67 -9.75 -9.16
N THR A 247 3.17 -10.43 -8.15
CA THR A 247 3.83 -11.59 -7.54
C THR A 247 3.36 -12.87 -8.23
N ILE A 248 4.29 -13.65 -8.78
CA ILE A 248 3.97 -14.91 -9.48
C ILE A 248 3.42 -15.93 -8.48
N ARG A 249 2.31 -16.59 -8.83
CA ARG A 249 1.72 -17.67 -8.02
C ARG A 249 2.48 -18.99 -8.23
N GLY A 250 2.56 -19.79 -7.17
CA GLY A 250 3.11 -21.15 -7.23
C GLY A 250 4.65 -21.23 -7.33
N ILE A 251 5.35 -20.10 -7.50
CA ILE A 251 6.80 -20.06 -7.55
C ILE A 251 7.32 -19.45 -6.25
N VAL A 252 7.82 -20.30 -5.36
CA VAL A 252 8.25 -19.91 -4.01
C VAL A 252 9.60 -20.53 -3.66
N GLY A 253 10.26 -19.99 -2.64
CA GLY A 253 11.48 -20.54 -2.07
C GLY A 253 12.62 -20.65 -3.07
N PRO A 254 13.33 -21.80 -3.11
CA PRO A 254 14.48 -22.01 -4.03
C PRO A 254 14.11 -21.88 -5.51
N ALA A 255 12.88 -22.21 -5.91
CA ALA A 255 12.42 -22.06 -7.30
C ALA A 255 12.36 -20.58 -7.69
N ALA A 256 11.82 -19.71 -6.82
CA ALA A 256 11.79 -18.26 -7.04
C ALA A 256 13.22 -17.68 -7.14
N VAL A 257 14.14 -18.13 -6.30
CA VAL A 257 15.53 -17.69 -6.33
C VAL A 257 16.20 -18.08 -7.65
N ARG A 258 16.06 -19.34 -8.09
CA ARG A 258 16.65 -19.81 -9.36
C ARG A 258 16.06 -19.05 -10.56
N LEU A 259 14.75 -18.85 -10.58
CA LEU A 259 14.10 -18.12 -11.67
C LEU A 259 14.57 -16.66 -11.71
N HIS A 260 14.66 -16.00 -10.56
CA HIS A 260 15.20 -14.65 -10.45
C HIS A 260 16.62 -14.54 -11.02
N GLN A 261 17.53 -15.46 -10.65
CA GLN A 261 18.89 -15.48 -11.16
C GLN A 261 18.93 -15.65 -12.68
N ARG A 262 18.13 -16.57 -13.23
CA ARG A 262 18.06 -16.83 -14.69
C ARG A 262 17.49 -15.63 -15.47
N LEU A 263 16.50 -14.95 -14.92
CA LEU A 263 15.94 -13.71 -15.47
C LEU A 263 16.97 -12.58 -15.47
N SER A 264 17.66 -12.39 -14.34
CA SER A 264 18.71 -11.37 -14.20
C SER A 264 19.84 -11.54 -15.21
N GLN A 265 20.30 -12.79 -15.42
CA GLN A 265 21.31 -13.13 -16.45
C GLN A 265 20.85 -12.79 -17.88
N ARG A 266 19.54 -12.69 -18.12
CA ARG A 266 18.94 -12.32 -19.42
C ARG A 266 18.50 -10.87 -19.48
N GLY A 267 18.88 -10.05 -18.48
CA GLY A 267 18.58 -8.60 -18.44
C GLY A 267 17.17 -8.27 -17.95
N VAL A 268 16.43 -9.21 -17.37
CA VAL A 268 15.14 -8.92 -16.71
C VAL A 268 15.36 -8.79 -15.21
N GLN A 269 15.13 -7.56 -14.70
CA GLN A 269 15.21 -7.27 -13.28
C GLN A 269 13.85 -7.52 -12.62
N ALA A 270 13.80 -8.50 -11.72
CA ALA A 270 12.64 -8.78 -10.88
C ALA A 270 13.03 -8.62 -9.40
N VAL A 271 12.07 -8.72 -8.50
CA VAL A 271 12.29 -8.56 -7.06
C VAL A 271 12.01 -9.88 -6.35
N LEU A 272 12.96 -10.32 -5.53
CA LEU A 272 12.70 -11.37 -4.54
C LEU A 272 12.19 -10.71 -3.25
N SER A 273 11.00 -11.07 -2.83
CA SER A 273 10.40 -10.62 -1.58
C SER A 273 10.16 -11.81 -0.65
N ARG A 274 10.24 -11.57 0.65
CA ARG A 274 9.81 -12.53 1.68
C ARG A 274 8.65 -11.89 2.44
N PRO A 275 7.41 -12.42 2.31
CA PRO A 275 6.32 -12.02 3.17
C PRO A 275 6.67 -12.31 4.64
N ARG A 276 6.19 -11.49 5.55
CA ARG A 276 6.59 -11.54 6.97
C ARG A 276 6.25 -12.82 7.69
N ASN A 277 5.13 -13.44 7.33
CA ASN A 277 4.65 -14.68 7.93
C ASN A 277 5.02 -15.90 7.08
N ASP A 278 5.88 -15.71 6.06
CA ASP A 278 6.32 -16.74 5.15
C ASP A 278 7.86 -16.73 5.09
N THR A 279 8.45 -17.87 5.30
CA THR A 279 9.91 -18.04 5.21
C THR A 279 10.38 -18.16 3.76
N GLU A 280 9.46 -18.35 2.82
CA GLU A 280 9.77 -18.60 1.43
C GLU A 280 9.89 -17.32 0.61
N ALA A 281 10.91 -17.26 -0.23
CA ALA A 281 11.07 -16.18 -1.19
C ALA A 281 9.98 -16.25 -2.27
N ARG A 282 9.47 -15.10 -2.69
CA ARG A 282 8.50 -14.95 -3.79
C ARG A 282 9.05 -14.01 -4.86
N LEU A 283 8.75 -14.30 -6.12
CA LEU A 283 9.17 -13.48 -7.25
C LEU A 283 8.10 -12.48 -7.63
N SER A 284 8.47 -11.20 -7.67
CA SER A 284 7.57 -10.11 -8.00
C SER A 284 8.15 -9.25 -9.13
N PHE A 285 7.29 -8.78 -10.02
CA PHE A 285 7.59 -7.82 -11.08
C PHE A 285 6.96 -6.47 -10.73
N LEU A 286 7.70 -5.39 -10.90
CA LEU A 286 7.23 -4.03 -10.73
C LEU A 286 7.00 -3.42 -12.11
N ILE A 287 5.75 -3.32 -12.51
CA ILE A 287 5.36 -2.73 -13.79
C ILE A 287 5.27 -1.22 -13.61
N THR A 288 5.75 -0.47 -14.59
CA THR A 288 5.68 0.99 -14.59
C THR A 288 5.09 1.52 -15.90
N ALA A 289 4.59 2.74 -15.89
CA ALA A 289 4.12 3.43 -17.10
C ALA A 289 5.24 3.68 -18.13
N ARG A 290 6.50 3.56 -17.71
CA ARG A 290 7.68 3.77 -18.58
C ARG A 290 8.04 2.54 -19.40
N HIS A 291 7.57 1.37 -19.03
CA HIS A 291 7.80 0.16 -19.82
C HIS A 291 7.10 0.27 -21.17
N SER A 292 7.81 -0.08 -22.23
CA SER A 292 7.24 -0.26 -23.56
C SER A 292 6.46 -1.59 -23.65
N ALA A 293 5.62 -1.72 -24.67
CA ALA A 293 4.94 -2.98 -24.95
C ALA A 293 5.95 -4.11 -25.23
N MET A 294 6.99 -3.83 -26.00
CA MET A 294 8.04 -4.79 -26.35
C MET A 294 8.80 -5.33 -25.13
N GLU A 295 9.06 -4.47 -24.12
CA GLU A 295 9.73 -4.92 -22.88
C GLU A 295 8.85 -5.87 -22.09
N ILE A 296 7.54 -5.64 -22.07
CA ILE A 296 6.59 -6.55 -21.42
C ILE A 296 6.52 -7.88 -22.18
N ASP A 297 6.39 -7.86 -23.52
CA ASP A 297 6.34 -9.06 -24.35
C ASP A 297 7.63 -9.87 -24.20
N ARG A 298 8.79 -9.21 -24.31
CA ARG A 298 10.08 -9.84 -24.11
C ARG A 298 10.20 -10.52 -22.73
N CYS A 299 9.66 -9.90 -21.68
CA CYS A 299 9.63 -10.50 -20.35
C CYS A 299 8.80 -11.79 -20.33
N ILE A 300 7.63 -11.78 -20.97
CA ILE A 300 6.75 -12.95 -21.08
C ILE A 300 7.42 -14.06 -21.88
N ASP A 301 8.02 -13.76 -23.04
CA ASP A 301 8.77 -14.74 -23.86
C ASP A 301 9.88 -15.42 -23.07
N MET A 302 10.62 -14.64 -22.26
CA MET A 302 11.65 -15.20 -21.39
C MET A 302 11.07 -16.10 -20.30
N LEU A 303 9.93 -15.73 -19.70
CA LEU A 303 9.25 -16.56 -18.72
C LEU A 303 8.79 -17.88 -19.35
N ASP A 304 8.23 -17.84 -20.56
CA ASP A 304 7.82 -19.05 -21.29
C ASP A 304 9.00 -19.94 -21.63
N ALA A 305 10.08 -19.39 -22.18
CA ALA A 305 11.30 -20.13 -22.46
C ALA A 305 11.90 -20.79 -21.20
N LEU A 306 11.86 -20.09 -20.06
CA LEU A 306 12.34 -20.61 -18.79
C LEU A 306 11.42 -21.68 -18.18
N ALA A 307 10.12 -21.60 -18.43
CA ALA A 307 9.13 -22.61 -18.02
C ALA A 307 9.28 -23.92 -18.81
N ASN A 308 9.63 -23.83 -20.08
CA ASN A 308 9.80 -24.98 -20.98
C ASN A 308 11.17 -25.66 -20.87
N ASP A 309 12.16 -25.03 -20.19
CA ASP A 309 13.47 -25.63 -19.97
C ASP A 309 13.36 -26.77 -18.94
N ALA A 310 13.76 -28.00 -19.34
CA ALA A 310 13.60 -29.25 -18.59
C ALA A 310 14.17 -29.28 -17.15
N LYS A 311 14.84 -28.21 -16.72
CA LYS A 311 15.37 -28.02 -15.36
C LYS A 311 14.42 -27.29 -14.41
N THR A 312 13.21 -26.92 -14.86
CA THR A 312 12.20 -26.26 -14.04
C THR A 312 11.18 -27.32 -13.57
N PRO A 313 10.89 -27.44 -12.26
CA PRO A 313 9.95 -28.45 -11.76
C PRO A 313 8.56 -28.31 -12.38
N THR A 314 7.93 -29.42 -12.71
CA THR A 314 6.60 -29.55 -13.38
C THR A 314 5.42 -28.96 -12.59
N THR A 315 5.64 -28.53 -11.35
CA THR A 315 4.63 -27.91 -10.48
C THR A 315 4.16 -26.51 -10.90
N LEU A 316 4.63 -25.98 -12.03
CA LEU A 316 4.37 -24.61 -12.49
C LEU A 316 3.11 -24.45 -13.35
N ARG A 317 2.52 -25.54 -13.85
CA ARG A 317 1.31 -25.49 -14.67
C ARG A 317 0.09 -25.77 -13.79
N GLN A 318 -0.61 -24.73 -13.38
CA GLN A 318 -1.95 -24.85 -12.80
C GLN A 318 -2.98 -24.85 -13.93
N THR A 319 -3.97 -25.73 -13.85
CA THR A 319 -5.09 -25.77 -14.79
C THR A 319 -6.03 -24.59 -14.53
N PRO A 320 -6.83 -24.14 -15.56
CA PRO A 320 -7.79 -23.03 -15.39
C PRO A 320 -8.82 -23.23 -14.26
N ALA A 321 -9.04 -24.46 -13.80
CA ALA A 321 -9.96 -24.79 -12.71
C ALA A 321 -9.50 -24.34 -11.32
N ASP A 322 -8.18 -24.12 -11.12
CA ASP A 322 -7.60 -23.66 -9.83
C ASP A 322 -7.68 -22.13 -9.64
N LEU A 323 -8.21 -21.43 -10.65
CA LEU A 323 -8.27 -19.97 -10.71
C LEU A 323 -9.53 -19.38 -10.07
N GLY A 324 -10.13 -20.01 -9.08
CA GLY A 324 -11.33 -19.58 -8.35
C GLY A 324 -11.30 -18.15 -7.79
N LEU A 325 -11.07 -17.16 -8.65
CA LEU A 325 -11.34 -15.76 -8.42
C LEU A 325 -12.26 -15.24 -9.52
N SER A 326 -13.55 -15.51 -9.33
CA SER A 326 -14.65 -14.90 -10.04
C SER A 326 -14.62 -13.36 -9.90
N ALA A 327 -15.38 -12.68 -10.76
CA ALA A 327 -15.67 -11.24 -10.76
C ALA A 327 -16.12 -10.65 -9.40
N ASP A 328 -16.22 -11.45 -8.40
CA ASP A 328 -16.66 -11.22 -7.01
C ASP A 328 -15.85 -10.15 -6.24
N TRP A 329 -14.58 -9.92 -6.60
CA TRP A 329 -13.76 -8.90 -5.90
C TRP A 329 -14.21 -7.48 -6.23
N LEU A 330 -14.51 -7.20 -7.50
CA LEU A 330 -15.10 -5.91 -7.92
C LEU A 330 -16.54 -5.77 -7.40
N GLN A 331 -17.26 -6.86 -7.22
CA GLN A 331 -18.63 -6.87 -6.73
C GLN A 331 -18.68 -6.64 -5.20
N LYS A 332 -17.76 -7.20 -4.42
CA LYS A 332 -17.61 -6.92 -2.98
C LYS A 332 -17.23 -5.47 -2.71
N CYS A 333 -16.40 -4.85 -3.55
CA CYS A 333 -16.11 -3.42 -3.46
C CYS A 333 -17.33 -2.54 -3.82
N ARG A 334 -18.23 -2.99 -4.72
CA ARG A 334 -19.46 -2.25 -5.09
C ARG A 334 -20.53 -2.27 -4.00
N HIS A 335 -20.63 -3.34 -3.21
CA HIS A 335 -21.67 -3.47 -2.18
C HIS A 335 -21.40 -2.62 -0.93
N SER A 336 -20.20 -2.09 -0.75
CA SER A 336 -19.92 -1.10 0.29
C SER A 336 -20.43 0.31 -0.04
N HIS A 337 -20.80 0.59 -1.30
CA HIS A 337 -21.28 1.91 -1.76
C HIS A 337 -22.80 2.05 -1.77
N SER A 338 -23.58 0.98 -1.61
CA SER A 338 -25.06 1.00 -1.80
C SER A 338 -25.89 0.98 -0.51
N ARG A 339 -25.30 1.09 0.68
CA ARG A 339 -26.03 1.14 1.95
C ARG A 339 -25.78 2.41 2.76
N GLY A 340 -25.84 3.55 2.10
CA GLY A 340 -25.72 4.86 2.73
C GLY A 340 -26.70 5.87 2.14
N GLY A 341 -27.97 5.47 1.93
CA GLY A 341 -29.00 6.32 1.38
C GLY A 341 -30.39 5.84 1.76
N SER A 342 -30.82 6.20 2.96
CA SER A 342 -32.22 6.49 3.34
C SER A 342 -32.23 7.00 4.78
#